data_1ace0ea5c7e9464ba62a8ac6e8a2eabe
#
_entry.id   1ace0ea5c7e9464ba62a8ac6e8a2eabe
#
_cell.length_a   1.000
_cell.length_b   1.000
_cell.length_c   1.000
_cell.angle_alpha   90.00
_cell.angle_beta   90.00
_cell.angle_gamma   90.00
#
_symmetry.space_group_name_H-M   'P 1'
#
loop_
_entity.id
_entity.type
_entity.pdbx_description
1 polymer ?
#
loop_
_entity_poly.entity_id
_entity_poly.type
_entity_poly.pdbx_seq_one_letter_code
_entity_poly.pdbx_strand_id
1 'polypeptide(L)'
;MSLFYGTAVALVTPTIGSEINYDETDKLVERVTKGGANALVALGSTGEAATLDDIQKENFVSYIRKKTDMPLIVGVSSNNPDTVIKNCDMAMRIGADGALIATPFYNKCTQDGAYKFFEYIANKISLPFIVYNVPARTGFNLLPTTTARICRIKGADGIKEASGSLAQIQKCLALGLNVYSGDDALTAETCMYGGNGVISVAANVAPKQMSQITSLCRQGKTNEAAKIQFDLLPLIETLFSEVNPIPVRAALKLVGIDCGKPRLPMTEATAATIEKLKIQLKELNIT
;
A
#
# COMPACT_ATOMS: atom_id res chain seq x y z
N MET A 1 -6.73 13.32 -13.59
CA MET A 1 -7.67 12.43 -12.87
C MET A 1 -6.86 11.58 -11.95
N SER A 2 -7.34 11.29 -10.75
CA SER A 2 -6.67 10.41 -9.80
C SER A 2 -6.77 8.94 -10.24
N LEU A 3 -5.75 8.12 -9.95
CA LEU A 3 -5.73 6.69 -10.28
C LEU A 3 -6.86 5.92 -9.59
N PHE A 4 -7.20 6.31 -8.37
CA PHE A 4 -8.36 5.80 -7.64
C PHE A 4 -8.80 6.76 -6.54
N TYR A 5 -9.97 6.48 -5.96
CA TYR A 5 -10.46 7.08 -4.72
C TYR A 5 -10.93 5.97 -3.79
N GLY A 6 -10.74 6.14 -2.49
CA GLY A 6 -11.17 5.17 -1.48
C GLY A 6 -10.03 4.28 -1.00
N THR A 7 -10.27 2.98 -0.90
CA THR A 7 -9.33 2.02 -0.30
C THR A 7 -8.63 1.19 -1.37
N ALA A 8 -7.31 1.36 -1.50
CA ALA A 8 -6.45 0.41 -2.21
C ALA A 8 -5.83 -0.56 -1.20
N VAL A 9 -5.73 -1.83 -1.57
CA VAL A 9 -5.14 -2.86 -0.71
C VAL A 9 -3.69 -3.09 -1.09
N ALA A 10 -2.77 -2.85 -0.16
CA ALA A 10 -1.37 -3.26 -0.28
C ALA A 10 -1.30 -4.79 -0.11
N LEU A 11 -1.46 -5.52 -1.20
CA LEU A 11 -1.59 -6.98 -1.17
C LEU A 11 -0.37 -7.67 -0.57
N VAL A 12 -0.62 -8.63 0.30
CA VAL A 12 0.36 -9.67 0.63
C VAL A 12 0.58 -10.54 -0.61
N THR A 13 1.77 -11.06 -0.80
CA THR A 13 2.05 -12.10 -1.80
C THR A 13 2.00 -13.46 -1.11
N PRO A 14 0.94 -14.26 -1.29
CA PRO A 14 0.90 -15.61 -0.75
C PRO A 14 1.98 -16.49 -1.37
N THR A 15 2.65 -17.31 -0.54
CA THR A 15 3.73 -18.19 -0.98
C THR A 15 3.59 -19.59 -0.37
N ILE A 16 4.09 -20.58 -1.09
CA ILE A 16 4.28 -21.94 -0.60
C ILE A 16 5.73 -22.35 -0.88
N GLY A 17 6.52 -22.50 0.17
CA GLY A 17 7.97 -22.62 0.00
C GLY A 17 8.56 -21.38 -0.68
N SER A 18 9.27 -21.57 -1.79
CA SER A 18 9.84 -20.49 -2.62
C SER A 18 8.87 -19.95 -3.67
N GLU A 19 7.77 -20.64 -3.93
CA GLU A 19 6.87 -20.33 -5.02
C GLU A 19 5.67 -19.48 -4.58
N ILE A 20 5.02 -18.80 -5.55
CA ILE A 20 3.77 -18.06 -5.31
C ILE A 20 2.62 -19.06 -5.18
N ASN A 21 1.79 -18.87 -4.15
CA ASN A 21 0.58 -19.66 -3.96
C ASN A 21 -0.62 -18.96 -4.62
N TYR A 22 -0.97 -19.39 -5.81
CA TYR A 22 -2.05 -18.80 -6.59
C TYR A 22 -3.44 -19.08 -6.02
N ASP A 23 -3.65 -20.24 -5.39
CA ASP A 23 -4.95 -20.59 -4.78
C ASP A 23 -5.25 -19.64 -3.59
N GLU A 24 -4.26 -19.36 -2.75
CA GLU A 24 -4.43 -18.40 -1.67
C GLU A 24 -4.47 -16.95 -2.19
N THR A 25 -3.83 -16.66 -3.32
CA THR A 25 -3.97 -15.37 -4.02
C THR A 25 -5.41 -15.15 -4.48
N ASP A 26 -6.07 -16.17 -5.02
CA ASP A 26 -7.48 -16.09 -5.43
C ASP A 26 -8.39 -15.77 -4.24
N LYS A 27 -8.23 -16.47 -3.12
CA LYS A 27 -9.00 -16.21 -1.89
C LYS A 27 -8.78 -14.77 -1.39
N LEU A 28 -7.54 -14.30 -1.42
CA LEU A 28 -7.21 -12.94 -1.00
C LEU A 28 -7.85 -11.89 -1.91
N VAL A 29 -7.71 -12.03 -3.23
CA VAL A 29 -8.31 -11.11 -4.20
C VAL A 29 -9.83 -11.11 -4.07
N GLU A 30 -10.46 -12.28 -3.93
CA GLU A 30 -11.90 -12.39 -3.70
C GLU A 30 -12.34 -11.69 -2.40
N ARG A 31 -11.62 -11.91 -1.29
CA ARG A 31 -11.90 -11.28 0.01
C ARG A 31 -11.88 -9.76 -0.09
N VAL A 32 -10.82 -9.20 -0.66
CA VAL A 32 -10.67 -7.75 -0.74
C VAL A 32 -11.67 -7.11 -1.71
N THR A 33 -12.00 -7.81 -2.80
CA THR A 33 -13.02 -7.39 -3.75
C THR A 33 -14.41 -7.37 -3.10
N LYS A 34 -14.81 -8.46 -2.44
CA LYS A 34 -16.08 -8.54 -1.70
C LYS A 34 -16.15 -7.50 -0.57
N GLY A 35 -15.02 -7.14 0.02
CA GLY A 35 -14.91 -6.12 1.04
C GLY A 35 -15.02 -4.68 0.53
N GLY A 36 -15.12 -4.47 -0.79
CA GLY A 36 -15.34 -3.15 -1.39
C GLY A 36 -14.05 -2.36 -1.64
N ALA A 37 -12.91 -3.03 -1.79
CA ALA A 37 -11.68 -2.39 -2.24
C ALA A 37 -11.89 -1.66 -3.57
N ASN A 38 -11.23 -0.51 -3.74
CA ASN A 38 -11.33 0.33 -4.94
C ASN A 38 -10.13 0.19 -5.87
N ALA A 39 -9.01 -0.37 -5.39
CA ALA A 39 -7.81 -0.65 -6.15
C ALA A 39 -6.96 -1.71 -5.45
N LEU A 40 -6.03 -2.32 -6.18
CA LEU A 40 -5.02 -3.24 -5.65
C LEU A 40 -3.63 -2.66 -5.85
N VAL A 41 -2.75 -2.87 -4.86
CA VAL A 41 -1.33 -2.54 -4.96
C VAL A 41 -0.54 -3.84 -4.81
N ALA A 42 -0.04 -4.36 -5.91
CA ALA A 42 0.84 -5.53 -5.93
C ALA A 42 2.31 -5.12 -5.79
N LEU A 43 3.15 -6.01 -5.28
CA LEU A 43 4.60 -5.80 -5.17
C LEU A 43 5.02 -4.57 -4.35
N GLY A 44 4.17 -4.13 -3.42
CA GLY A 44 4.58 -3.17 -2.38
C GLY A 44 5.48 -3.82 -1.32
N SER A 45 5.84 -3.06 -0.28
CA SER A 45 6.59 -3.60 0.87
C SER A 45 5.84 -4.75 1.55
N THR A 46 4.52 -4.65 1.65
CA THR A 46 3.63 -5.69 2.20
C THR A 46 3.63 -6.96 1.34
N GLY A 47 3.83 -6.84 0.04
CA GLY A 47 3.96 -7.95 -0.89
C GLY A 47 5.37 -8.54 -0.96
N GLU A 48 6.30 -8.14 -0.09
CA GLU A 48 7.67 -8.67 -0.01
C GLU A 48 8.44 -8.63 -1.33
N ALA A 49 8.19 -7.63 -2.18
CA ALA A 49 8.74 -7.53 -3.54
C ALA A 49 10.29 -7.62 -3.59
N ALA A 50 10.97 -7.18 -2.52
CA ALA A 50 12.43 -7.21 -2.44
C ALA A 50 13.01 -8.65 -2.40
N THR A 51 12.20 -9.63 -2.04
CA THR A 51 12.62 -11.05 -1.91
C THR A 51 12.10 -11.94 -3.04
N LEU A 52 11.37 -11.35 -4.00
CA LEU A 52 10.90 -12.02 -5.22
C LEU A 52 11.87 -11.77 -6.37
N ASP A 53 12.12 -12.78 -7.19
CA ASP A 53 12.85 -12.60 -8.45
C ASP A 53 11.98 -11.93 -9.53
N ASP A 54 12.57 -11.56 -10.65
CA ASP A 54 11.88 -10.83 -11.71
C ASP A 54 10.76 -11.67 -12.36
N ILE A 55 10.96 -13.00 -12.48
CA ILE A 55 9.96 -13.91 -13.05
C ILE A 55 8.76 -14.04 -12.12
N GLN A 56 9.01 -14.20 -10.84
CA GLN A 56 7.95 -14.25 -9.81
C GLN A 56 7.12 -12.96 -9.79
N LYS A 57 7.79 -11.79 -9.86
CA LYS A 57 7.10 -10.49 -9.93
C LYS A 57 6.20 -10.38 -11.14
N GLU A 58 6.72 -10.69 -12.33
CA GLU A 58 5.97 -10.62 -13.58
C GLU A 58 4.78 -11.59 -13.57
N ASN A 59 4.99 -12.82 -13.15
CA ASN A 59 3.94 -13.84 -13.06
C ASN A 59 2.85 -13.45 -12.06
N PHE A 60 3.21 -12.93 -10.88
CA PHE A 60 2.25 -12.53 -9.86
C PHE A 60 1.36 -11.36 -10.32
N VAL A 61 1.96 -10.32 -10.90
CA VAL A 61 1.19 -9.18 -11.42
C VAL A 61 0.30 -9.60 -12.58
N SER A 62 0.81 -10.42 -13.51
CA SER A 62 0.04 -10.96 -14.63
C SER A 62 -1.15 -11.82 -14.16
N TYR A 63 -0.94 -12.58 -13.08
CA TYR A 63 -2.00 -13.40 -12.51
C TYR A 63 -3.11 -12.54 -11.90
N ILE A 64 -2.75 -11.54 -11.08
CA ILE A 64 -3.72 -10.61 -10.49
C ILE A 64 -4.49 -9.87 -11.58
N ARG A 65 -3.83 -9.38 -12.63
CA ARG A 65 -4.50 -8.65 -13.72
C ARG A 65 -5.60 -9.47 -14.38
N LYS A 66 -5.38 -10.79 -14.52
CA LYS A 66 -6.39 -11.72 -15.09
C LYS A 66 -7.58 -11.97 -14.15
N LYS A 67 -7.45 -11.68 -12.86
CA LYS A 67 -8.50 -11.97 -11.84
C LYS A 67 -9.39 -10.77 -11.52
N THR A 68 -9.03 -9.58 -11.94
CA THR A 68 -9.79 -8.37 -11.60
C THR A 68 -9.61 -7.27 -12.61
N ASP A 69 -10.67 -6.49 -12.82
CA ASP A 69 -10.66 -5.25 -13.60
C ASP A 69 -10.44 -4.01 -12.74
N MET A 70 -10.28 -4.17 -11.42
CA MET A 70 -9.96 -3.05 -10.54
C MET A 70 -8.65 -2.37 -10.94
N PRO A 71 -8.50 -1.06 -10.69
CA PRO A 71 -7.22 -0.39 -10.85
C PRO A 71 -6.10 -1.17 -10.15
N LEU A 72 -5.06 -1.57 -10.90
CA LEU A 72 -3.92 -2.31 -10.43
C LEU A 72 -2.68 -1.42 -10.45
N ILE A 73 -2.14 -1.15 -9.27
CA ILE A 73 -0.94 -0.35 -9.07
C ILE A 73 0.19 -1.31 -8.72
N VAL A 74 1.34 -1.16 -9.34
CA VAL A 74 2.49 -2.04 -9.13
C VAL A 74 3.61 -1.31 -8.42
N GLY A 75 4.11 -1.89 -7.33
CA GLY A 75 5.32 -1.42 -6.65
C GLY A 75 6.55 -1.73 -7.49
N VAL A 76 7.28 -0.68 -7.90
CA VAL A 76 8.42 -0.78 -8.83
C VAL A 76 9.70 -0.19 -8.26
N SER A 77 9.74 0.04 -6.96
CA SER A 77 10.79 0.82 -6.28
C SER A 77 12.18 0.19 -6.39
N SER A 78 13.16 1.02 -6.66
CA SER A 78 14.59 0.72 -6.60
C SER A 78 15.37 2.03 -6.38
N ASN A 79 16.60 1.94 -5.86
CA ASN A 79 17.52 3.09 -5.82
C ASN A 79 18.12 3.41 -7.18
N ASN A 80 18.16 2.41 -8.06
CA ASN A 80 18.60 2.60 -9.45
C ASN A 80 17.39 3.02 -10.30
N PRO A 81 17.38 4.24 -10.87
CA PRO A 81 16.24 4.72 -11.67
C PRO A 81 16.03 3.91 -12.95
N ASP A 82 17.06 3.33 -13.56
CA ASP A 82 16.90 2.48 -14.74
C ASP A 82 16.22 1.14 -14.40
N THR A 83 16.44 0.62 -13.18
CA THR A 83 15.68 -0.53 -12.67
C THR A 83 14.20 -0.18 -12.46
N VAL A 84 13.90 1.02 -11.95
CA VAL A 84 12.51 1.49 -11.82
C VAL A 84 11.83 1.57 -13.19
N ILE A 85 12.52 2.11 -14.20
CA ILE A 85 12.01 2.21 -15.57
C ILE A 85 11.72 0.82 -16.14
N LYS A 86 12.68 -0.15 -16.02
CA LYS A 86 12.48 -1.54 -16.43
C LYS A 86 11.24 -2.17 -15.78
N ASN A 87 11.04 -1.93 -14.47
CA ASN A 87 9.90 -2.46 -13.73
C ASN A 87 8.58 -1.77 -14.14
N CYS A 88 8.61 -0.47 -14.47
CA CYS A 88 7.45 0.23 -15.04
C CYS A 88 7.07 -0.32 -16.41
N ASP A 89 8.05 -0.63 -17.27
CA ASP A 89 7.81 -1.23 -18.58
C ASP A 89 7.18 -2.63 -18.46
N MET A 90 7.63 -3.43 -17.52
CA MET A 90 7.01 -4.72 -17.20
C MET A 90 5.57 -4.52 -16.74
N ALA A 91 5.31 -3.62 -15.78
CA ALA A 91 3.98 -3.35 -15.27
C ALA A 91 3.03 -2.84 -16.39
N MET A 92 3.50 -1.96 -17.25
CA MET A 92 2.74 -1.44 -18.39
C MET A 92 2.38 -2.54 -19.40
N ARG A 93 3.32 -3.43 -19.74
CA ARG A 93 3.05 -4.57 -20.66
C ARG A 93 1.97 -5.49 -20.13
N ILE A 94 1.87 -5.66 -18.82
CA ILE A 94 0.86 -6.50 -18.17
C ILE A 94 -0.51 -5.81 -18.09
N GLY A 95 -0.57 -4.50 -18.32
CA GLY A 95 -1.80 -3.71 -18.22
C GLY A 95 -2.07 -3.18 -16.80
N ALA A 96 -1.02 -2.86 -16.05
CA ALA A 96 -1.15 -2.09 -14.82
C ALA A 96 -1.61 -0.66 -15.12
N ASP A 97 -2.41 -0.10 -14.21
CA ASP A 97 -2.97 1.26 -14.34
C ASP A 97 -2.03 2.32 -13.76
N GLY A 98 -1.11 1.93 -12.90
CA GLY A 98 -0.15 2.84 -12.29
C GLY A 98 1.01 2.15 -11.59
N ALA A 99 2.01 2.93 -11.22
CA ALA A 99 3.16 2.50 -10.44
C ALA A 99 3.18 3.15 -9.05
N LEU A 100 3.71 2.44 -8.05
CA LEU A 100 4.04 2.99 -6.74
C LEU A 100 5.57 3.03 -6.60
N ILE A 101 6.13 4.23 -6.43
CA ILE A 101 7.58 4.45 -6.42
C ILE A 101 7.99 5.09 -5.10
N ALA A 102 8.70 4.33 -4.25
CA ALA A 102 9.27 4.87 -3.01
C ALA A 102 10.44 5.81 -3.31
N THR A 103 10.64 6.76 -2.40
CA THR A 103 11.87 7.57 -2.41
C THR A 103 13.10 6.66 -2.28
N PRO A 104 14.27 7.04 -2.85
CA PRO A 104 15.50 6.28 -2.67
C PRO A 104 15.78 5.96 -1.20
N PHE A 105 16.16 4.72 -0.93
CA PHE A 105 16.35 4.16 0.40
C PHE A 105 17.80 3.71 0.61
N TYR A 106 18.18 3.33 1.83
CA TYR A 106 19.49 2.86 2.26
C TYR A 106 20.59 3.93 2.12
N ASN A 107 21.13 4.19 0.92
CA ASN A 107 22.12 5.25 0.68
C ASN A 107 21.51 6.66 0.61
N LYS A 108 20.17 6.75 0.70
CA LYS A 108 19.40 8.00 0.81
C LYS A 108 19.59 8.97 -0.38
N CYS A 109 18.99 10.14 -0.28
CA CYS A 109 19.15 11.24 -1.23
C CYS A 109 18.93 12.58 -0.52
N THR A 110 19.21 13.69 -1.21
CA THR A 110 18.76 15.03 -0.82
C THR A 110 17.36 15.31 -1.40
N GLN A 111 16.70 16.38 -0.98
CA GLN A 111 15.41 16.81 -1.55
C GLN A 111 15.52 17.03 -3.07
N ASP A 112 16.60 17.66 -3.50
CA ASP A 112 16.87 17.93 -4.91
C ASP A 112 17.24 16.67 -5.67
N GLY A 113 17.96 15.73 -5.03
CA GLY A 113 18.24 14.40 -5.55
C GLY A 113 16.98 13.59 -5.77
N ALA A 114 16.01 13.65 -4.83
CA ALA A 114 14.71 13.02 -4.98
C ALA A 114 13.93 13.60 -6.18
N TYR A 115 13.89 14.95 -6.31
CA TYR A 115 13.26 15.58 -7.46
C TYR A 115 13.85 15.09 -8.79
N LYS A 116 15.19 15.14 -8.92
CA LYS A 116 15.89 14.69 -10.13
C LYS A 116 15.67 13.20 -10.44
N PHE A 117 15.60 12.37 -9.40
CA PHE A 117 15.31 10.94 -9.52
C PHE A 117 13.93 10.71 -10.18
N PHE A 118 12.89 11.36 -9.65
CA PHE A 118 11.53 11.24 -10.19
C PHE A 118 11.41 11.89 -11.58
N GLU A 119 12.07 13.02 -11.82
CA GLU A 119 12.10 13.69 -13.12
C GLU A 119 12.73 12.80 -14.20
N TYR A 120 13.87 12.16 -13.89
CA TYR A 120 14.56 11.24 -14.80
C TYR A 120 13.68 10.03 -15.16
N ILE A 121 12.98 9.45 -14.18
CA ILE A 121 12.08 8.33 -14.39
C ILE A 121 10.89 8.76 -15.25
N ALA A 122 10.22 9.85 -14.86
CA ALA A 122 9.01 10.33 -15.52
C ALA A 122 9.23 10.70 -17.00
N ASN A 123 10.42 11.15 -17.36
CA ASN A 123 10.78 11.43 -18.76
C ASN A 123 10.92 10.17 -19.63
N LYS A 124 10.97 8.97 -19.03
CA LYS A 124 11.22 7.70 -19.75
C LYS A 124 10.06 6.71 -19.65
N ILE A 125 9.07 6.97 -18.81
CA ILE A 125 7.90 6.08 -18.63
C ILE A 125 6.63 6.76 -19.13
N SER A 126 5.65 5.94 -19.54
CA SER A 126 4.29 6.43 -19.86
C SER A 126 3.28 6.06 -18.78
N LEU A 127 3.63 5.15 -17.86
CA LEU A 127 2.75 4.69 -16.80
C LEU A 127 2.62 5.78 -15.73
N PRO A 128 1.40 6.19 -15.32
CA PRO A 128 1.21 7.11 -14.21
C PRO A 128 1.78 6.53 -12.92
N PHE A 129 2.22 7.38 -11.99
CA PHE A 129 2.81 6.90 -10.75
C PHE A 129 2.42 7.70 -9.51
N ILE A 130 2.37 7.01 -8.39
CA ILE A 130 2.21 7.56 -7.04
C ILE A 130 3.59 7.56 -6.37
N VAL A 131 4.00 8.71 -5.87
CA VAL A 131 5.20 8.83 -5.03
C VAL A 131 4.93 8.20 -3.67
N TYR A 132 5.88 7.45 -3.11
CA TYR A 132 5.73 6.85 -1.80
C TYR A 132 6.76 7.39 -0.82
N ASN A 133 6.30 8.16 0.17
CA ASN A 133 7.10 8.65 1.28
C ASN A 133 6.92 7.76 2.49
N VAL A 134 7.99 7.10 2.94
CA VAL A 134 7.98 6.18 4.10
C VAL A 134 9.29 6.26 4.86
N PRO A 135 9.52 7.34 5.63
CA PRO A 135 10.79 7.62 6.29
C PRO A 135 11.29 6.49 7.20
N ALA A 136 10.38 5.77 7.85
CA ALA A 136 10.72 4.63 8.71
C ALA A 136 11.42 3.49 7.95
N ARG A 137 11.21 3.37 6.62
CA ARG A 137 11.86 2.37 5.78
C ARG A 137 13.01 2.92 4.95
N THR A 138 12.87 4.16 4.46
CA THR A 138 13.86 4.76 3.55
C THR A 138 14.98 5.49 4.28
N GLY A 139 14.73 5.90 5.53
CA GLY A 139 15.63 6.78 6.27
C GLY A 139 15.70 8.20 5.69
N PHE A 140 14.75 8.56 4.81
CA PHE A 140 14.64 9.86 4.16
C PHE A 140 13.19 10.32 4.18
N ASN A 141 12.91 11.53 4.63
CA ASN A 141 11.59 12.15 4.60
C ASN A 141 11.48 13.15 3.46
N LEU A 142 10.56 12.89 2.53
CA LEU A 142 10.24 13.80 1.44
C LEU A 142 9.39 14.95 1.98
N LEU A 143 9.90 16.19 1.87
CA LEU A 143 9.18 17.36 2.36
C LEU A 143 7.99 17.73 1.46
N PRO A 144 6.89 18.28 2.00
CA PRO A 144 5.71 18.65 1.23
C PRO A 144 6.00 19.56 0.03
N THR A 145 6.93 20.48 0.16
CA THR A 145 7.35 21.38 -0.93
C THR A 145 8.05 20.63 -2.06
N THR A 146 8.88 19.65 -1.74
CA THR A 146 9.53 18.79 -2.73
C THR A 146 8.51 17.84 -3.38
N THR A 147 7.59 17.29 -2.57
CA THR A 147 6.46 16.50 -3.09
C THR A 147 5.65 17.29 -4.11
N ALA A 148 5.32 18.54 -3.81
CA ALA A 148 4.58 19.40 -4.73
C ALA A 148 5.34 19.68 -6.04
N ARG A 149 6.67 19.79 -5.99
CA ARG A 149 7.50 19.90 -7.20
C ARG A 149 7.42 18.62 -8.04
N ILE A 150 7.52 17.45 -7.41
CA ILE A 150 7.46 16.15 -8.09
C ILE A 150 6.05 15.91 -8.67
N CYS A 151 4.99 16.21 -7.93
CA CYS A 151 3.61 16.02 -8.40
C CYS A 151 3.21 16.96 -9.55
N ARG A 152 4.03 17.96 -9.91
CA ARG A 152 3.87 18.76 -11.13
C ARG A 152 4.49 18.11 -12.36
N ILE A 153 5.29 17.06 -12.19
CA ILE A 153 5.87 16.32 -13.30
C ILE A 153 4.75 15.52 -13.98
N LYS A 154 4.74 15.49 -15.30
CA LYS A 154 3.74 14.74 -16.07
C LYS A 154 3.78 13.26 -15.70
N GLY A 155 2.62 12.69 -15.41
CA GLY A 155 2.46 11.30 -14.99
C GLY A 155 2.46 11.08 -13.48
N ALA A 156 2.91 12.04 -12.66
CA ALA A 156 2.78 11.95 -11.21
C ALA A 156 1.32 12.17 -10.79
N ASP A 157 0.68 11.14 -10.21
CA ASP A 157 -0.70 11.20 -9.76
C ASP A 157 -0.85 11.86 -8.39
N GLY A 158 0.07 11.58 -7.47
CA GLY A 158 0.01 12.06 -6.09
C GLY A 158 1.02 11.39 -5.20
N ILE A 159 0.73 11.37 -3.90
CA ILE A 159 1.61 10.78 -2.88
C ILE A 159 0.87 9.78 -2.00
N LYS A 160 1.49 8.62 -1.75
CA LYS A 160 1.24 7.79 -0.57
C LYS A 160 2.10 8.32 0.56
N GLU A 161 1.46 8.97 1.53
CA GLU A 161 2.15 9.59 2.67
C GLU A 161 2.10 8.65 3.88
N ALA A 162 3.26 8.15 4.28
CA ALA A 162 3.42 7.20 5.37
C ALA A 162 4.52 7.62 6.37
N SER A 163 4.64 8.91 6.62
CA SER A 163 5.54 9.42 7.66
C SER A 163 4.97 9.30 9.08
N GLY A 164 3.68 8.96 9.24
CA GLY A 164 2.98 8.99 10.51
C GLY A 164 2.63 10.42 10.98
N SER A 165 2.85 11.44 10.16
CA SER A 165 2.62 12.84 10.52
C SER A 165 1.35 13.40 9.86
N LEU A 166 0.29 13.56 10.65
CA LEU A 166 -0.93 14.24 10.20
C LEU A 166 -0.63 15.67 9.72
N ALA A 167 0.28 16.38 10.39
CA ALA A 167 0.68 17.71 9.98
C ALA A 167 1.36 17.73 8.60
N GLN A 168 2.09 16.68 8.22
CA GLN A 168 2.67 16.57 6.88
C GLN A 168 1.60 16.25 5.83
N ILE A 169 0.65 15.37 6.14
CA ILE A 169 -0.53 15.09 5.31
C ILE A 169 -1.29 16.40 5.02
N GLN A 170 -1.61 17.18 6.06
CA GLN A 170 -2.31 18.47 5.93
C GLN A 170 -1.55 19.45 5.04
N LYS A 171 -0.21 19.54 5.18
CA LYS A 171 0.61 20.40 4.32
C LYS A 171 0.59 19.96 2.86
N CYS A 172 0.60 18.66 2.59
CA CYS A 172 0.47 18.13 1.23
C CYS A 172 -0.91 18.47 0.64
N LEU A 173 -1.98 18.28 1.40
CA LEU A 173 -3.35 18.62 0.99
C LEU A 173 -3.52 20.14 0.73
N ALA A 174 -2.96 20.99 1.61
CA ALA A 174 -2.97 22.44 1.45
C ALA A 174 -2.24 22.92 0.17
N LEU A 175 -1.32 22.12 -0.35
CA LEU A 175 -0.64 22.36 -1.63
C LEU A 175 -1.42 21.82 -2.85
N GLY A 176 -2.63 21.30 -2.64
CA GLY A 176 -3.52 20.78 -3.68
C GLY A 176 -3.11 19.41 -4.25
N LEU A 177 -2.36 18.63 -3.49
CA LEU A 177 -1.89 17.32 -3.93
C LEU A 177 -2.95 16.24 -3.73
N ASN A 178 -2.97 15.24 -4.60
CA ASN A 178 -3.65 13.97 -4.32
C ASN A 178 -2.87 13.23 -3.23
N VAL A 179 -3.51 13.00 -2.08
CA VAL A 179 -2.88 12.34 -0.94
C VAL A 179 -3.63 11.06 -0.60
N TYR A 180 -2.91 9.95 -0.59
CA TYR A 180 -3.36 8.68 -0.06
C TYR A 180 -2.64 8.43 1.27
N SER A 181 -3.37 8.13 2.34
CA SER A 181 -2.72 7.68 3.56
C SER A 181 -1.93 6.40 3.29
N GLY A 182 -0.72 6.34 3.77
CA GLY A 182 0.08 5.12 3.84
C GLY A 182 0.09 4.51 5.25
N ASP A 183 -0.64 5.15 6.16
CA ASP A 183 -0.82 4.76 7.55
C ASP A 183 -2.31 4.50 7.80
N ASP A 184 -2.65 3.25 8.12
CA ASP A 184 -4.03 2.82 8.35
C ASP A 184 -4.68 3.58 9.51
N ALA A 185 -3.90 3.95 10.54
CA ALA A 185 -4.39 4.69 11.70
C ALA A 185 -4.80 6.13 11.38
N LEU A 186 -4.32 6.69 10.27
CA LEU A 186 -4.61 8.06 9.82
C LEU A 186 -5.58 8.11 8.62
N THR A 187 -6.28 7.01 8.34
CA THR A 187 -7.17 6.92 7.16
C THR A 187 -8.33 7.90 7.24
N ALA A 188 -9.06 7.89 8.35
CA ALA A 188 -10.23 8.75 8.51
C ALA A 188 -9.85 10.24 8.43
N GLU A 189 -8.82 10.65 9.18
CA GLU A 189 -8.34 12.04 9.20
C GLU A 189 -7.87 12.50 7.83
N THR A 190 -7.10 11.65 7.12
CA THR A 190 -6.66 11.96 5.76
C THR A 190 -7.85 12.23 4.84
N CYS A 191 -8.87 11.36 4.88
CA CYS A 191 -10.07 11.51 4.06
C CYS A 191 -10.94 12.71 4.48
N MET A 192 -11.07 12.97 5.78
CA MET A 192 -11.81 14.12 6.31
C MET A 192 -11.21 15.46 5.87
N TYR A 193 -9.90 15.54 5.72
CA TYR A 193 -9.21 16.72 5.22
C TYR A 193 -9.17 16.80 3.68
N GLY A 194 -9.85 15.91 2.97
CA GLY A 194 -9.95 15.93 1.51
C GLY A 194 -8.93 15.06 0.78
N GLY A 195 -8.27 14.14 1.48
CA GLY A 195 -7.40 13.13 0.86
C GLY A 195 -8.19 12.13 0.00
N ASN A 196 -7.50 11.52 -0.95
CA ASN A 196 -8.10 10.63 -1.94
C ASN A 196 -8.47 9.25 -1.35
N GLY A 197 -7.85 8.84 -0.24
CA GLY A 197 -8.10 7.56 0.38
C GLY A 197 -6.87 6.99 1.09
N VAL A 198 -6.73 5.68 1.05
CA VAL A 198 -5.66 4.93 1.72
C VAL A 198 -5.08 3.84 0.83
N ILE A 199 -3.78 3.58 0.95
CA ILE A 199 -3.15 2.35 0.47
C ILE A 199 -2.83 1.51 1.71
N SER A 200 -3.72 0.60 2.05
CA SER A 200 -3.92 -0.02 3.34
C SER A 200 -3.26 -1.40 3.46
N VAL A 201 -2.65 -1.69 4.59
CA VAL A 201 -2.26 -3.04 5.02
C VAL A 201 -3.44 -3.74 5.70
N ALA A 202 -4.15 -3.05 6.60
CA ALA A 202 -5.28 -3.59 7.34
C ALA A 202 -6.40 -4.10 6.41
N ALA A 203 -6.55 -3.51 5.23
CA ALA A 203 -7.54 -3.93 4.24
C ALA A 203 -7.30 -5.33 3.65
N ASN A 204 -6.15 -5.98 3.84
CA ASN A 204 -6.00 -7.41 3.54
C ASN A 204 -6.92 -8.26 4.44
N VAL A 205 -7.07 -7.86 5.70
CA VAL A 205 -7.80 -8.60 6.74
C VAL A 205 -9.19 -8.04 6.97
N ALA A 206 -9.32 -6.71 7.04
CA ALA A 206 -10.55 -5.97 7.33
C ALA A 206 -10.97 -5.06 6.13
N PRO A 207 -11.11 -5.60 4.91
CA PRO A 207 -11.37 -4.77 3.73
C PRO A 207 -12.69 -4.01 3.82
N LYS A 208 -13.74 -4.62 4.39
CA LYS A 208 -15.06 -4.00 4.53
C LYS A 208 -15.00 -2.76 5.41
N GLN A 209 -14.38 -2.85 6.57
CA GLN A 209 -14.28 -1.74 7.52
C GLN A 209 -13.44 -0.60 6.94
N MET A 210 -12.27 -0.91 6.36
CA MET A 210 -11.43 0.11 5.72
C MET A 210 -12.15 0.81 4.56
N SER A 211 -12.88 0.07 3.73
CA SER A 211 -13.66 0.64 2.62
C SER A 211 -14.85 1.48 3.12
N GLN A 212 -15.46 1.09 4.23
CA GLN A 212 -16.52 1.89 4.87
C GLN A 212 -15.97 3.22 5.39
N ILE A 213 -14.81 3.26 6.03
CA ILE A 213 -14.19 4.52 6.50
C ILE A 213 -14.07 5.51 5.35
N THR A 214 -13.41 5.10 4.27
CA THR A 214 -13.19 6.00 3.12
C THR A 214 -14.50 6.42 2.43
N SER A 215 -15.45 5.50 2.32
CA SER A 215 -16.76 5.76 1.71
C SER A 215 -17.60 6.76 2.55
N LEU A 216 -17.64 6.58 3.87
CA LEU A 216 -18.37 7.46 4.79
C LEU A 216 -17.76 8.86 4.82
N CYS A 217 -16.43 8.99 4.86
CA CYS A 217 -15.78 10.30 4.75
C CYS A 217 -16.18 11.01 3.46
N ARG A 218 -16.21 10.31 2.33
CA ARG A 218 -16.61 10.87 1.04
C ARG A 218 -18.08 11.32 0.99
N GLN A 219 -18.94 10.68 1.79
CA GLN A 219 -20.34 11.04 1.98
C GLN A 219 -20.54 12.18 3.00
N GLY A 220 -19.49 12.69 3.63
CA GLY A 220 -19.56 13.67 4.71
C GLY A 220 -19.97 13.10 6.07
N LYS A 221 -20.09 11.79 6.19
CA LYS A 221 -20.48 11.09 7.44
C LYS A 221 -19.27 10.84 8.34
N THR A 222 -18.59 11.92 8.70
CA THR A 222 -17.30 11.86 9.39
C THR A 222 -17.33 11.19 10.76
N ASN A 223 -18.41 11.39 11.54
CA ASN A 223 -18.56 10.77 12.86
C ASN A 223 -18.71 9.24 12.75
N GLU A 224 -19.44 8.75 11.74
CA GLU A 224 -19.59 7.32 11.49
C GLU A 224 -18.24 6.71 11.05
N ALA A 225 -17.50 7.39 10.18
CA ALA A 225 -16.17 6.98 9.76
C ALA A 225 -15.19 6.92 10.94
N ALA A 226 -15.17 7.95 11.78
CA ALA A 226 -14.32 8.01 12.98
C ALA A 226 -14.61 6.86 13.94
N LYS A 227 -15.88 6.51 14.13
CA LYS A 227 -16.25 5.37 15.00
C LYS A 227 -15.64 4.07 14.48
N ILE A 228 -15.77 3.77 13.18
CA ILE A 228 -15.17 2.55 12.61
C ILE A 228 -13.64 2.60 12.70
N GLN A 229 -13.03 3.77 12.49
CA GLN A 229 -11.59 3.94 12.65
C GLN A 229 -11.16 3.61 14.09
N PHE A 230 -11.85 4.14 15.10
CA PHE A 230 -11.54 3.87 16.50
C PHE A 230 -11.73 2.40 16.87
N ASP A 231 -12.78 1.76 16.38
CA ASP A 231 -13.01 0.33 16.60
C ASP A 231 -11.90 -0.53 16.00
N LEU A 232 -11.27 -0.09 14.87
CA LEU A 232 -10.18 -0.79 14.19
C LEU A 232 -8.79 -0.50 14.77
N LEU A 233 -8.59 0.59 15.53
CA LEU A 233 -7.26 0.99 16.01
C LEU A 233 -6.49 -0.13 16.72
N PRO A 234 -7.09 -0.93 17.64
CA PRO A 234 -6.36 -2.02 18.30
C PRO A 234 -5.82 -3.05 17.30
N LEU A 235 -6.61 -3.41 16.28
CA LEU A 235 -6.16 -4.32 15.23
C LEU A 235 -5.05 -3.70 14.40
N ILE A 236 -5.19 -2.44 13.98
CA ILE A 236 -4.17 -1.71 13.22
C ILE A 236 -2.86 -1.66 14.00
N GLU A 237 -2.87 -1.27 15.26
CA GLU A 237 -1.68 -1.24 16.12
C GLU A 237 -1.00 -2.61 16.20
N THR A 238 -1.78 -3.68 16.33
CA THR A 238 -1.23 -5.04 16.37
C THR A 238 -0.65 -5.46 15.01
N LEU A 239 -1.26 -5.07 13.89
CA LEU A 239 -0.75 -5.33 12.55
C LEU A 239 0.61 -4.63 12.26
N PHE A 240 0.94 -3.61 13.04
CA PHE A 240 2.21 -2.87 12.94
C PHE A 240 3.12 -3.03 14.17
N SER A 241 2.76 -3.88 15.13
CA SER A 241 3.58 -4.14 16.33
C SER A 241 4.88 -4.88 16.04
N GLU A 242 4.94 -5.60 14.93
CA GLU A 242 6.15 -6.21 14.36
C GLU A 242 6.32 -5.71 12.92
N VAL A 243 7.46 -6.06 12.31
CA VAL A 243 7.74 -5.61 10.92
C VAL A 243 6.66 -6.11 9.96
N ASN A 244 5.96 -5.18 9.30
CA ASN A 244 5.01 -5.52 8.23
C ASN A 244 5.74 -6.17 7.04
N PRO A 245 5.30 -7.36 6.54
CA PRO A 245 3.98 -7.98 6.69
C PRO A 245 3.86 -9.11 7.71
N ILE A 246 4.73 -9.23 8.71
CA ILE A 246 4.71 -10.36 9.64
C ILE A 246 3.32 -10.53 10.31
N PRO A 247 2.73 -9.51 11.01
CA PRO A 247 1.44 -9.70 11.65
C PRO A 247 0.27 -9.85 10.67
N VAL A 248 0.28 -9.17 9.54
CA VAL A 248 -0.83 -9.27 8.57
C VAL A 248 -0.90 -10.66 7.93
N ARG A 249 0.25 -11.33 7.70
CA ARG A 249 0.27 -12.74 7.25
C ARG A 249 -0.33 -13.66 8.30
N ALA A 250 0.03 -13.46 9.57
CA ALA A 250 -0.55 -14.21 10.68
C ALA A 250 -2.07 -13.98 10.79
N ALA A 251 -2.52 -12.75 10.67
CA ALA A 251 -3.94 -12.39 10.71
C ALA A 251 -4.72 -13.02 9.54
N LEU A 252 -4.16 -13.01 8.33
CA LEU A 252 -4.76 -13.68 7.16
C LEU A 252 -4.93 -15.19 7.38
N LYS A 253 -3.93 -15.83 7.99
CA LYS A 253 -4.03 -17.26 8.32
C LYS A 253 -5.17 -17.53 9.32
N LEU A 254 -5.39 -16.65 10.28
CA LEU A 254 -6.48 -16.76 11.25
C LEU A 254 -7.87 -16.63 10.61
N VAL A 255 -7.98 -15.93 9.49
CA VAL A 255 -9.23 -15.79 8.71
C VAL A 255 -9.29 -16.73 7.50
N GLY A 256 -8.49 -17.81 7.50
CA GLY A 256 -8.58 -18.89 6.52
C GLY A 256 -7.78 -18.69 5.22
N ILE A 257 -6.88 -17.70 5.15
CA ILE A 257 -5.99 -17.46 4.01
C ILE A 257 -4.55 -17.69 4.43
N ASP A 258 -3.99 -18.87 4.10
CA ASP A 258 -2.61 -19.21 4.48
C ASP A 258 -1.61 -18.66 3.46
N CYS A 259 -1.13 -17.46 3.72
CA CYS A 259 -0.10 -16.82 2.88
C CYS A 259 1.29 -17.48 2.98
N GLY A 260 1.45 -18.56 3.77
CA GLY A 260 2.74 -19.20 4.04
C GLY A 260 3.61 -18.42 5.03
N LYS A 261 4.85 -18.88 5.23
CA LYS A 261 5.80 -18.18 6.09
C LYS A 261 6.35 -16.92 5.41
N PRO A 262 6.63 -15.86 6.18
CA PRO A 262 7.38 -14.72 5.64
C PRO A 262 8.73 -15.18 5.08
N ARG A 263 9.19 -14.51 4.02
CA ARG A 263 10.51 -14.78 3.46
C ARG A 263 11.61 -14.12 4.30
N LEU A 264 12.77 -14.77 4.43
CA LEU A 264 13.92 -14.12 5.05
C LEU A 264 14.21 -12.77 4.37
N PRO A 265 14.57 -11.74 5.14
CA PRO A 265 15.01 -11.76 6.54
C PRO A 265 13.88 -11.72 7.58
N MET A 266 12.62 -11.77 7.18
CA MET A 266 11.49 -11.75 8.10
C MET A 266 11.21 -13.15 8.68
N THR A 267 10.62 -13.18 9.88
CA THR A 267 10.26 -14.38 10.62
C THR A 267 8.76 -14.48 10.83
N GLU A 268 8.28 -15.58 11.37
CA GLU A 268 6.88 -15.71 11.77
C GLU A 268 6.57 -14.78 12.95
N ALA A 269 5.30 -14.36 13.07
CA ALA A 269 4.83 -13.54 14.18
C ALA A 269 5.00 -14.24 15.55
N THR A 270 5.23 -13.45 16.58
CA THR A 270 5.32 -13.98 17.95
C THR A 270 3.98 -14.54 18.42
N ALA A 271 4.03 -15.51 19.34
CA ALA A 271 2.81 -16.08 19.95
C ALA A 271 1.94 -14.98 20.61
N ALA A 272 2.56 -13.98 21.22
CA ALA A 272 1.85 -12.85 21.83
C ALA A 272 1.08 -12.04 20.80
N THR A 273 1.67 -11.75 19.63
CA THR A 273 1.01 -11.07 18.54
C THR A 273 -0.15 -11.89 17.98
N ILE A 274 0.04 -13.19 17.78
CA ILE A 274 -1.01 -14.10 17.29
C ILE A 274 -2.23 -14.10 18.25
N GLU A 275 -2.00 -14.17 19.56
CA GLU A 275 -3.10 -14.17 20.55
C GLU A 275 -3.86 -12.83 20.56
N LYS A 276 -3.17 -11.69 20.45
CA LYS A 276 -3.83 -10.38 20.31
C LYS A 276 -4.68 -10.33 19.05
N LEU A 277 -4.16 -10.79 17.90
CA LEU A 277 -4.90 -10.84 16.64
C LEU A 277 -6.17 -11.69 16.75
N LYS A 278 -6.11 -12.87 17.38
CA LYS A 278 -7.30 -13.73 17.59
C LYS A 278 -8.40 -13.01 18.36
N ILE A 279 -8.05 -12.32 19.44
CA ILE A 279 -9.01 -11.58 20.28
C ILE A 279 -9.66 -10.47 19.44
N GLN A 280 -8.85 -9.64 18.78
CA GLN A 280 -9.31 -8.47 18.03
C GLN A 280 -10.15 -8.86 16.80
N LEU A 281 -9.76 -9.90 16.07
CA LEU A 281 -10.54 -10.41 14.94
C LEU A 281 -11.93 -10.90 15.39
N LYS A 282 -11.98 -11.59 16.54
CA LYS A 282 -13.25 -12.05 17.15
C LYS A 282 -14.13 -10.88 17.58
N GLU A 283 -13.58 -9.88 18.27
CA GLU A 283 -14.30 -8.68 18.71
C GLU A 283 -14.89 -7.89 17.55
N LEU A 284 -14.16 -7.81 16.44
CA LEU A 284 -14.56 -7.13 15.21
C LEU A 284 -15.46 -7.99 14.30
N ASN A 285 -15.76 -9.24 14.67
CA ASN A 285 -16.48 -10.22 13.84
C ASN A 285 -15.86 -10.38 12.45
N ILE A 286 -14.54 -10.39 12.36
CA ILE A 286 -13.79 -10.62 11.13
C ILE A 286 -13.42 -12.12 11.04
N THR A 287 -13.95 -12.80 10.01
CA THR A 287 -13.76 -14.25 9.76
C THR A 287 -13.17 -14.47 8.38
#